data_e686243338ef8679367aa69b23101063
#
_entry.id   e686243338ef8679367aa69b23101063
#
_cell.length_a   1.000
_cell.length_b   1.000
_cell.length_c   1.000
_cell.angle_alpha   90.00
_cell.angle_beta   90.00
_cell.angle_gamma   90.00
#
_symmetry.space_group_name_H-M   'P 1'
#
loop_
_entity.id
_entity.type
_entity.pdbx_description
1 polymer ?
#
loop_
_entity_poly.entity_id
_entity_poly.type
_entity_poly.pdbx_seq_one_letter_code
_entity_poly.pdbx_strand_id
1 'polypeptide(L)'
;MAKKKEWYMDYATHAFICYASLGCPTRKEHEERIRQDIYKRLEMHEPSFIVNKANAEVLSQEPLLKDLDAVNRVLEILRRQGKQHIIDAIKAVYFTYPKGKPERGVIVERVTRYAMDCPASTKAVYEWLKSARLLFAQIRELDTVGNREKW
;
A
#
# COMPACT_ATOMS: atom_id res chain seq x y z
N MET A 1 7.73 -8.48 -29.39
CA MET A 1 6.87 -7.49 -28.94
C MET A 1 7.17 -7.03 -27.54
N ALA A 2 7.07 -5.79 -27.39
CA ALA A 2 7.38 -5.24 -26.10
C ALA A 2 6.38 -5.76 -25.08
N LYS A 3 6.90 -6.25 -24.00
CA LYS A 3 6.08 -6.71 -22.96
C LYS A 3 5.34 -5.54 -22.35
N LYS A 4 4.06 -5.69 -22.23
CA LYS A 4 3.29 -4.68 -21.57
C LYS A 4 3.78 -4.53 -20.15
N LYS A 5 4.01 -3.31 -19.75
CA LYS A 5 4.43 -3.09 -18.41
C LYS A 5 3.33 -3.48 -17.46
N GLU A 6 3.71 -4.17 -16.43
CA GLU A 6 2.77 -4.55 -15.40
C GLU A 6 2.63 -3.40 -14.42
N TRP A 7 1.88 -2.38 -14.85
CA TRP A 7 1.72 -1.16 -14.09
C TRP A 7 1.23 -1.39 -12.67
N TYR A 8 0.45 -2.46 -12.48
CA TYR A 8 -0.09 -2.75 -11.15
C TYR A 8 1.01 -3.16 -10.17
N MET A 9 2.16 -3.61 -10.66
CA MET A 9 3.26 -3.94 -9.76
C MET A 9 3.87 -2.68 -9.17
N ASP A 10 4.01 -1.63 -9.98
CA ASP A 10 4.48 -0.34 -9.47
C ASP A 10 3.45 0.28 -8.55
N TYR A 11 2.19 0.16 -8.91
CA TYR A 11 1.10 0.65 -8.08
C TYR A 11 1.15 -0.02 -6.71
N ALA A 12 1.33 -1.34 -6.67
CA ALA A 12 1.40 -2.07 -5.41
C ALA A 12 2.56 -1.61 -4.56
N THR A 13 3.73 -1.41 -5.17
CA THR A 13 4.89 -0.91 -4.45
C THR A 13 4.58 0.43 -3.78
N HIS A 14 3.99 1.34 -4.54
CA HIS A 14 3.63 2.66 -4.01
C HIS A 14 2.61 2.54 -2.89
N ALA A 15 1.66 1.61 -3.02
CA ALA A 15 0.64 1.44 -1.99
C ALA A 15 1.26 0.95 -0.68
N PHE A 16 2.20 0.01 -0.74
CA PHE A 16 2.88 -0.46 0.46
C PHE A 16 3.68 0.67 1.12
N ILE A 17 4.37 1.47 0.33
CA ILE A 17 5.18 2.57 0.86
C ILE A 17 4.26 3.64 1.48
N CYS A 18 3.18 3.96 0.79
CA CYS A 18 2.22 4.95 1.29
C CYS A 18 1.57 4.50 2.59
N TYR A 19 1.22 3.22 2.66
CA TYR A 19 0.63 2.65 3.87
C TYR A 19 1.53 2.89 5.08
N ALA A 20 2.81 2.60 4.92
CA ALA A 20 3.77 2.78 6.01
C ALA A 20 3.97 4.25 6.34
N SER A 21 3.99 5.12 5.32
CA SER A 21 4.21 6.54 5.55
C SER A 21 3.05 7.17 6.32
N LEU A 22 1.88 6.56 6.26
CA LEU A 22 0.71 7.02 7.01
C LEU A 22 0.61 6.39 8.39
N GLY A 23 1.60 5.58 8.78
CA GLY A 23 1.62 4.96 10.09
C GLY A 23 0.91 3.62 10.14
N CYS A 24 0.82 2.95 9.03
CA CYS A 24 0.21 1.61 8.93
C CYS A 24 -1.22 1.59 9.45
N PRO A 25 -2.09 2.48 8.99
CA PRO A 25 -3.44 2.59 9.54
C PRO A 25 -4.38 1.56 8.92
N THR A 26 -5.45 1.25 9.65
CA THR A 26 -6.57 0.57 9.04
C THR A 26 -7.35 1.61 8.23
N ARG A 27 -8.23 1.12 7.35
CA ARG A 27 -9.10 2.00 6.59
C ARG A 27 -9.92 2.89 7.53
N LYS A 28 -10.48 2.28 8.56
CA LYS A 28 -11.33 2.99 9.50
C LYS A 28 -10.56 4.08 10.24
N GLU A 29 -9.34 3.76 10.65
CA GLU A 29 -8.51 4.75 11.34
C GLU A 29 -8.22 5.94 10.45
N HIS A 30 -7.95 5.71 9.18
CA HIS A 30 -7.63 6.80 8.28
C HIS A 30 -8.88 7.62 7.95
N GLU A 31 -10.03 6.96 7.78
CA GLU A 31 -11.28 7.69 7.61
C GLU A 31 -11.52 8.63 8.78
N GLU A 32 -11.27 8.16 9.99
CA GLU A 32 -11.45 8.99 11.16
C GLU A 32 -10.50 10.17 11.17
N ARG A 33 -9.27 9.96 10.75
CA ARG A 33 -8.31 11.07 10.64
C ARG A 33 -8.78 12.12 9.65
N ILE A 34 -9.33 11.69 8.53
CA ILE A 34 -9.85 12.61 7.53
C ILE A 34 -10.97 13.46 8.15
N ARG A 35 -11.90 12.81 8.84
CA ARG A 35 -13.02 13.49 9.45
C ARG A 35 -12.57 14.47 10.53
N GLN A 36 -11.64 14.07 11.38
CA GLN A 36 -11.14 14.93 12.42
C GLN A 36 -10.44 16.15 11.85
N ASP A 37 -9.69 15.96 10.77
CA ASP A 37 -9.01 17.07 10.13
C ASP A 37 -10.01 18.10 9.59
N ILE A 38 -11.09 17.62 8.96
CA ILE A 38 -12.13 18.50 8.44
C ILE A 38 -12.84 19.21 9.57
N TYR A 39 -13.19 18.48 10.63
CA TYR A 39 -13.87 19.08 11.78
C TYR A 39 -13.02 20.21 12.37
N LYS A 40 -11.74 19.99 12.51
CA LYS A 40 -10.82 20.97 13.06
C LYS A 40 -10.74 22.21 12.19
N ARG A 41 -10.62 22.01 10.88
CA ARG A 41 -10.46 23.13 9.96
C ARG A 41 -11.73 23.96 9.82
N LEU A 42 -12.88 23.34 10.02
CA LEU A 42 -14.16 23.98 9.76
C LEU A 42 -14.99 24.14 11.01
N GLU A 43 -14.36 24.16 12.18
CA GLU A 43 -15.12 24.15 13.44
C GLU A 43 -16.02 25.37 13.62
N MET A 44 -15.74 26.46 12.91
CA MET A 44 -16.57 27.65 13.00
C MET A 44 -17.78 27.64 12.08
N HIS A 45 -17.93 26.57 11.30
CA HIS A 45 -19.02 26.47 10.34
C HIS A 45 -20.21 25.72 10.92
N GLU A 46 -21.31 25.75 10.19
CA GLU A 46 -22.52 25.01 10.57
C GLU A 46 -22.23 23.52 10.66
N PRO A 47 -22.76 22.82 11.68
CA PRO A 47 -22.50 21.38 11.80
C PRO A 47 -22.86 20.57 10.57
N SER A 48 -23.98 20.89 9.92
CA SER A 48 -24.37 20.13 8.73
C SER A 48 -23.38 20.34 7.58
N PHE A 49 -22.84 21.55 7.46
CA PHE A 49 -21.84 21.84 6.45
C PHE A 49 -20.58 21.02 6.70
N ILE A 50 -20.17 20.96 7.97
CA ILE A 50 -18.96 20.22 8.33
C ILE A 50 -19.12 18.74 8.04
N VAL A 51 -20.26 18.16 8.40
CA VAL A 51 -20.51 16.74 8.14
C VAL A 51 -20.50 16.44 6.64
N ASN A 52 -21.14 17.30 5.86
CA ASN A 52 -21.16 17.08 4.42
C ASN A 52 -19.78 17.20 3.81
N LYS A 53 -18.98 18.13 4.26
CA LYS A 53 -17.62 18.27 3.76
C LYS A 53 -16.75 17.06 4.15
N ALA A 54 -16.92 16.58 5.38
CA ALA A 54 -16.17 15.42 5.84
C ALA A 54 -16.53 14.19 5.00
N ASN A 55 -17.83 13.99 4.75
CA ASN A 55 -18.26 12.86 3.94
C ASN A 55 -17.72 12.96 2.51
N ALA A 56 -17.73 14.16 1.93
CA ALA A 56 -17.22 14.36 0.59
C ALA A 56 -15.72 14.07 0.52
N GLU A 57 -14.98 14.46 1.55
CA GLU A 57 -13.55 14.23 1.57
C GLU A 57 -13.23 12.74 1.68
N VAL A 58 -13.98 12.03 2.52
CA VAL A 58 -13.80 10.58 2.63
C VAL A 58 -14.06 9.91 1.28
N LEU A 59 -15.13 10.31 0.60
CA LEU A 59 -15.43 9.75 -0.72
C LEU A 59 -14.34 10.05 -1.73
N SER A 60 -13.77 11.25 -1.68
CA SER A 60 -12.72 11.62 -2.63
C SER A 60 -11.46 10.79 -2.43
N GLN A 61 -11.26 10.23 -1.23
CA GLN A 61 -10.08 9.43 -0.92
C GLN A 61 -10.36 7.93 -0.99
N GLU A 62 -11.47 7.54 -1.60
CA GLU A 62 -11.83 6.12 -1.67
C GLU A 62 -10.73 5.25 -2.28
N PRO A 63 -10.05 5.66 -3.37
CA PRO A 63 -8.97 4.82 -3.89
C PRO A 63 -7.87 4.56 -2.86
N LEU A 64 -7.48 5.59 -2.12
CA LEU A 64 -6.47 5.42 -1.08
C LEU A 64 -6.98 4.51 0.02
N LEU A 65 -8.23 4.69 0.43
CA LEU A 65 -8.81 3.86 1.49
C LEU A 65 -8.87 2.40 1.08
N LYS A 66 -9.17 2.14 -0.18
CA LYS A 66 -9.14 0.77 -0.69
C LYS A 66 -7.74 0.18 -0.66
N ASP A 67 -6.74 1.01 -0.95
CA ASP A 67 -5.36 0.56 -0.91
C ASP A 67 -4.95 0.19 0.51
N LEU A 68 -5.32 1.00 1.50
CA LEU A 68 -4.99 0.71 2.89
C LEU A 68 -5.62 -0.61 3.32
N ASP A 69 -6.87 -0.81 2.95
CA ASP A 69 -7.58 -2.02 3.28
C ASP A 69 -6.90 -3.23 2.62
N ALA A 70 -6.49 -3.07 1.37
CA ALA A 70 -5.83 -4.15 0.65
C ALA A 70 -4.48 -4.52 1.25
N VAL A 71 -3.68 -3.52 1.65
CA VAL A 71 -2.40 -3.81 2.29
C VAL A 71 -2.60 -4.57 3.59
N ASN A 72 -3.55 -4.12 4.42
CA ASN A 72 -3.84 -4.83 5.66
C ASN A 72 -4.26 -6.26 5.40
N ARG A 73 -5.03 -6.47 4.32
CA ARG A 73 -5.48 -7.79 3.97
C ARG A 73 -4.33 -8.68 3.51
N VAL A 74 -3.40 -8.11 2.72
CA VAL A 74 -2.22 -8.87 2.30
C VAL A 74 -1.45 -9.36 3.51
N LEU A 75 -1.21 -8.46 4.46
CA LEU A 75 -0.45 -8.82 5.65
C LEU A 75 -1.16 -9.89 6.46
N GLU A 76 -2.49 -9.80 6.57
CA GLU A 76 -3.24 -10.80 7.30
C GLU A 76 -3.21 -12.16 6.61
N ILE A 77 -3.38 -12.18 5.30
CA ILE A 77 -3.34 -13.44 4.55
C ILE A 77 -1.98 -14.10 4.68
N LEU A 78 -0.91 -13.33 4.56
CA LEU A 78 0.43 -13.87 4.68
C LEU A 78 0.67 -14.42 6.09
N ARG A 79 0.15 -13.73 7.10
CA ARG A 79 0.31 -14.19 8.47
C ARG A 79 -0.43 -15.52 8.67
N ARG A 80 -1.63 -15.64 8.14
CA ARG A 80 -2.41 -16.86 8.26
C ARG A 80 -1.75 -18.03 7.54
N GLN A 81 -1.03 -17.74 6.45
CA GLN A 81 -0.33 -18.77 5.70
C GLN A 81 1.03 -19.11 6.31
N GLY A 82 1.39 -18.47 7.40
CA GLY A 82 2.67 -18.73 8.03
C GLY A 82 3.86 -18.18 7.26
N LYS A 83 3.62 -17.17 6.41
CA LYS A 83 4.67 -16.60 5.57
C LYS A 83 5.24 -15.34 6.19
N GLN A 84 5.67 -15.44 7.44
CA GLN A 84 6.22 -14.29 8.15
C GLN A 84 7.45 -13.72 7.44
N HIS A 85 8.21 -14.57 6.76
CA HIS A 85 9.40 -14.09 6.04
C HIS A 85 9.05 -13.09 4.96
N ILE A 86 7.88 -13.25 4.32
CA ILE A 86 7.46 -12.29 3.30
C ILE A 86 7.01 -10.99 3.97
N ILE A 87 6.31 -11.08 5.09
CA ILE A 87 5.92 -9.89 5.84
C ILE A 87 7.15 -9.12 6.26
N ASP A 88 8.16 -9.82 6.76
CA ASP A 88 9.40 -9.18 7.21
C ASP A 88 10.11 -8.50 6.03
N ALA A 89 10.09 -9.13 4.87
CA ALA A 89 10.71 -8.53 3.69
C ALA A 89 9.96 -7.24 3.28
N ILE A 90 8.63 -7.27 3.32
CA ILE A 90 7.84 -6.08 3.01
C ILE A 90 8.23 -4.95 3.95
N LYS A 91 8.32 -5.24 5.23
CA LYS A 91 8.66 -4.23 6.23
C LYS A 91 10.07 -3.69 6.01
N ALA A 92 11.01 -4.57 5.74
CA ALA A 92 12.40 -4.14 5.58
C ALA A 92 12.60 -3.30 4.33
N VAL A 93 11.89 -3.62 3.26
CA VAL A 93 12.13 -2.96 1.96
C VAL A 93 11.19 -1.80 1.74
N TYR A 94 9.91 -1.96 2.06
CA TYR A 94 8.91 -0.94 1.73
C TYR A 94 8.51 -0.05 2.89
N PHE A 95 8.57 -0.54 4.12
CA PHE A 95 8.05 0.20 5.27
C PHE A 95 9.06 1.10 5.95
N THR A 96 10.28 1.14 5.44
CA THR A 96 11.33 1.92 6.08
C THR A 96 11.49 3.32 5.51
N TYR A 97 10.62 3.70 4.58
CA TYR A 97 10.66 5.03 4.01
C TYR A 97 9.85 5.98 4.88
N PRO A 98 10.47 7.02 5.41
CA PRO A 98 9.71 7.95 6.25
C PRO A 98 8.75 8.81 5.44
N LYS A 99 9.06 9.10 4.19
CA LYS A 99 8.21 9.96 3.38
C LYS A 99 8.48 9.76 1.92
N GLY A 100 7.42 9.97 1.15
CA GLY A 100 7.52 10.13 -0.28
C GLY A 100 8.03 8.92 -1.02
N LYS A 101 8.43 9.17 -2.23
CA LYS A 101 8.88 8.11 -3.11
C LYS A 101 10.33 7.76 -2.82
N PRO A 102 10.67 6.47 -2.92
CA PRO A 102 12.06 6.08 -2.79
C PRO A 102 12.83 6.56 -4.02
N GLU A 103 14.07 6.92 -3.82
CA GLU A 103 14.95 7.26 -4.92
C GLU A 103 15.34 6.01 -5.66
N ARG A 104 15.72 6.21 -6.91
CA ARG A 104 16.13 5.11 -7.75
C ARG A 104 17.28 4.34 -7.09
N GLY A 105 17.15 3.03 -7.07
CA GLY A 105 18.21 2.19 -6.53
C GLY A 105 18.07 1.92 -5.04
N VAL A 106 17.24 2.67 -4.33
CA VAL A 106 17.11 2.46 -2.89
C VAL A 106 16.47 1.11 -2.60
N ILE A 107 15.48 0.71 -3.40
CA ILE A 107 14.84 -0.59 -3.19
C ILE A 107 15.85 -1.71 -3.39
N VAL A 108 16.67 -1.62 -4.45
CA VAL A 108 17.70 -2.62 -4.69
C VAL A 108 18.64 -2.73 -3.51
N GLU A 109 19.05 -1.60 -2.97
CA GLU A 109 19.95 -1.58 -1.83
C GLU A 109 19.30 -2.25 -0.60
N ARG A 110 18.04 -1.97 -0.37
CA ARG A 110 17.34 -2.54 0.77
C ARG A 110 17.13 -4.04 0.63
N VAL A 111 16.84 -4.49 -0.60
CA VAL A 111 16.71 -5.92 -0.83
C VAL A 111 18.04 -6.62 -0.57
N THR A 112 19.14 -6.05 -1.07
CA THR A 112 20.46 -6.62 -0.87
C THR A 112 20.81 -6.70 0.62
N ARG A 113 20.55 -5.63 1.35
CA ARG A 113 20.85 -5.60 2.78
C ARG A 113 19.99 -6.61 3.54
N TYR A 114 18.71 -6.66 3.24
CA TYR A 114 17.82 -7.59 3.94
C TYR A 114 18.21 -9.04 3.64
N ALA A 115 18.60 -9.33 2.42
CA ALA A 115 19.01 -10.69 2.05
C ALA A 115 20.24 -11.11 2.85
N MET A 116 21.13 -10.18 3.11
CA MET A 116 22.30 -10.49 3.93
C MET A 116 21.93 -10.78 5.39
N ASP A 117 20.95 -10.03 5.89
CA ASP A 117 20.56 -10.18 7.30
C ASP A 117 19.75 -11.44 7.54
N CYS A 118 18.97 -11.89 6.59
CA CYS A 118 18.05 -13.01 6.78
C CYS A 118 18.47 -14.26 6.03
N PRO A 119 19.74 -14.53 5.91
CA PRO A 119 20.40 -15.56 5.06
C PRO A 119 19.50 -16.08 3.94
N ALA A 120 19.21 -15.20 2.99
CA ALA A 120 18.45 -15.55 1.79
C ALA A 120 19.14 -14.93 0.60
N SER A 121 18.84 -15.44 -0.60
CA SER A 121 19.38 -14.82 -1.79
C SER A 121 18.55 -13.58 -2.14
N THR A 122 19.17 -12.64 -2.85
CA THR A 122 18.42 -11.48 -3.32
C THR A 122 17.29 -11.91 -4.23
N LYS A 123 17.52 -12.97 -5.03
CA LYS A 123 16.47 -13.49 -5.88
C LYS A 123 15.26 -13.94 -5.08
N ALA A 124 15.50 -14.64 -3.97
CA ALA A 124 14.41 -15.10 -3.12
C ALA A 124 13.63 -13.92 -2.56
N VAL A 125 14.33 -12.89 -2.09
CA VAL A 125 13.65 -11.71 -1.54
C VAL A 125 12.79 -11.03 -2.60
N TYR A 126 13.30 -10.89 -3.82
CA TYR A 126 12.52 -10.31 -4.91
C TYR A 126 11.27 -11.15 -5.21
N GLU A 127 11.39 -12.47 -5.15
CA GLU A 127 10.25 -13.35 -5.38
C GLU A 127 9.21 -13.17 -4.28
N TRP A 128 9.65 -13.02 -3.04
CA TRP A 128 8.72 -12.78 -1.93
C TRP A 128 7.97 -11.47 -2.11
N LEU A 129 8.69 -10.43 -2.47
CA LEU A 129 8.06 -9.12 -2.69
C LEU A 129 7.12 -9.16 -3.88
N LYS A 130 7.48 -9.90 -4.92
CA LYS A 130 6.62 -10.06 -6.08
C LYS A 130 5.33 -10.77 -5.69
N SER A 131 5.42 -11.81 -4.87
CA SER A 131 4.24 -12.51 -4.39
C SER A 131 3.30 -11.57 -3.64
N ALA A 132 3.87 -10.71 -2.80
CA ALA A 132 3.06 -9.77 -2.03
C ALA A 132 2.37 -8.76 -2.96
N ARG A 133 3.09 -8.26 -3.96
CA ARG A 133 2.51 -7.30 -4.90
C ARG A 133 1.41 -7.92 -5.74
N LEU A 134 1.60 -9.17 -6.15
CA LEU A 134 0.56 -9.87 -6.91
C LEU A 134 -0.67 -10.09 -6.06
N LEU A 135 -0.48 -10.45 -4.80
CA LEU A 135 -1.62 -10.63 -3.90
C LEU A 135 -2.38 -9.32 -3.72
N PHE A 136 -1.65 -8.21 -3.56
CA PHE A 136 -2.28 -6.90 -3.48
C PHE A 136 -3.08 -6.60 -4.74
N ALA A 137 -2.48 -6.86 -5.91
CA ALA A 137 -3.13 -6.60 -7.18
C ALA A 137 -4.41 -7.41 -7.33
N GLN A 138 -4.39 -8.66 -6.88
CA GLN A 138 -5.58 -9.50 -6.94
C GLN A 138 -6.68 -8.96 -6.04
N ILE A 139 -6.32 -8.55 -4.83
CA ILE A 139 -7.32 -8.02 -3.89
C ILE A 139 -7.94 -6.73 -4.44
N ARG A 140 -7.12 -5.87 -5.04
CA ARG A 140 -7.60 -4.63 -5.63
C ARG A 140 -8.16 -4.84 -7.05
N GLU A 141 -8.07 -6.05 -7.58
CA GLU A 141 -8.55 -6.40 -8.91
C GLU A 141 -7.88 -5.59 -10.02
N LEU A 142 -6.63 -5.22 -9.81
CA LEU A 142 -5.91 -4.43 -10.79
C LEU A 142 -5.54 -5.25 -12.01
N ASP A 143 -5.15 -6.50 -11.80
CA ASP A 143 -4.81 -7.38 -12.92
C ASP A 143 -6.03 -7.70 -13.76
N THR A 144 -7.20 -7.83 -13.12
CA THR A 144 -8.44 -8.09 -13.83
C THR A 144 -8.82 -6.90 -14.70
N VAL A 145 -8.66 -5.69 -14.16
CA VAL A 145 -8.94 -4.48 -14.92
C VAL A 145 -8.01 -4.40 -16.13
N GLY A 146 -6.73 -4.70 -15.92
CA GLY A 146 -5.79 -4.71 -17.01
C GLY A 146 -6.15 -5.70 -18.08
N ASN A 147 -6.64 -6.86 -17.69
CA ASN A 147 -7.06 -7.86 -18.66
C ASN A 147 -8.26 -7.39 -19.46
N ARG A 148 -9.19 -6.75 -18.81
CA ARG A 148 -10.38 -6.28 -19.50
C ARG A 148 -10.08 -5.19 -20.49
N GLU A 149 -9.06 -4.44 -20.27
CA GLU A 149 -8.69 -3.37 -21.20
C GLU A 149 -8.15 -3.89 -22.51
N LYS A 150 -7.87 -5.15 -22.57
CA LYS A 150 -7.38 -5.73 -23.82
C LYS A 150 -8.49 -5.94 -24.83
N TRP A 151 -9.71 -5.80 -24.46
CA TRP A 151 -10.84 -6.08 -25.34
C TRP A 151 -11.39 -4.82 -26.00
#